data_e9bcac8e2501906295393a4e8227446c
#
_entry.id   e9bcac8e2501906295393a4e8227446c
#
_cell.length_a   1.000
_cell.length_b   1.000
_cell.length_c   1.000
_cell.angle_alpha   90.00
_cell.angle_beta   90.00
_cell.angle_gamma   90.00
#
_symmetry.space_group_name_H-M   'P 1'
#
loop_
_entity.id
_entity.type
_entity.pdbx_description
1 polymer ?
#
loop_
_entity_poly.entity_id
_entity_poly.type
_entity_poly.pdbx_seq_one_letter_code
_entity_poly.pdbx_strand_id
1 'polypeptide(L)' 'KVFGMYGGEEEWVKIECENSLVGVMIDRFGKEITIISKEDEHFIINVQVVTSRQFLAWIIVLKLLNLNL' A
#
# COMPACT_ATOMS: atom_id res chain seq x y z
N LYS A 1 5.93 -20.83 5.42
CA LYS A 1 5.70 -20.41 5.36
C LYS A 1 4.83 -20.25 5.29
N VAL A 2 4.01 -20.05 5.71
CA VAL A 2 3.29 -19.69 5.63
C VAL A 2 2.94 -19.05 5.55
N PHE A 3 2.88 -18.63 5.74
CA PHE A 3 2.64 -17.96 5.41
C PHE A 3 2.94 -18.03 4.97
N GLY A 4 3.39 -18.56 5.01
CA GLY A 4 3.87 -18.61 4.55
C GLY A 4 3.52 -18.92 4.01
N MET A 5 3.46 -19.57 4.38
CA MET A 5 2.90 -19.87 3.65
C MET A 5 2.40 -19.09 2.94
N TYR A 6 2.25 -18.73 3.24
CA TYR A 6 1.86 -17.83 2.58
C TYR A 6 2.77 -16.90 2.56
N GLY A 7 3.69 -17.03 2.88
CA GLY A 7 4.44 -16.13 2.87
C GLY A 7 5.08 -15.72 1.86
N GLY A 8 4.80 -14.87 1.39
CA GLY A 8 5.44 -14.33 0.30
C GLY A 8 6.76 -13.78 0.69
N GLU A 9 7.52 -13.43 -0.28
CA GLU A 9 8.81 -12.84 -0.09
C GLU A 9 8.65 -11.34 -0.01
N GLU A 10 9.64 -10.69 0.57
CA GLU A 10 9.67 -9.25 0.57
C GLU A 10 9.89 -8.75 -0.83
N GLU A 11 9.09 -7.79 -1.24
CA GLU A 11 9.19 -7.21 -2.55
C GLU A 11 8.96 -5.71 -2.48
N TRP A 12 9.57 -5.00 -3.40
CA TRP A 12 9.30 -3.58 -3.56
C TRP A 12 8.06 -3.41 -4.40
N VAL A 13 7.13 -2.63 -3.90
CA VAL A 13 5.85 -2.43 -4.56
C VAL A 13 5.61 -0.94 -4.70
N LYS A 14 5.10 -0.54 -5.86
CA LYS A 14 4.68 0.83 -6.09
C LYS A 14 3.18 0.89 -5.93
N ILE A 15 2.72 1.81 -5.12
CA ILE A 15 1.29 1.98 -4.89
C ILE A 15 0.92 3.39 -5.28
N GLU A 16 -0.01 3.51 -6.21
CA GLU A 16 -0.52 4.81 -6.61
C GLU A 16 -1.76 5.11 -5.80
N CYS A 17 -1.79 6.27 -5.18
CA CYS A 17 -2.85 6.63 -4.26
C CYS A 17 -3.35 8.02 -4.54
N GLU A 18 -4.63 8.24 -4.22
CA GLU A 18 -5.14 9.60 -4.15
C GLU A 18 -4.55 10.28 -2.93
N ASN A 19 -4.39 11.60 -3.03
CA ASN A 19 -3.78 12.35 -1.93
C ASN A 19 -4.53 12.19 -0.62
N SER A 20 -5.82 11.94 -0.68
CA SER A 20 -6.61 11.75 0.52
C SER A 20 -6.17 10.55 1.34
N LEU A 21 -5.40 9.66 0.74
CA LEU A 21 -4.98 8.43 1.43
C LEU A 21 -3.60 8.55 2.06
N VAL A 22 -3.02 9.75 2.07
CA VAL A 22 -1.67 9.89 2.61
C VAL A 22 -1.61 9.48 4.07
N GLY A 23 -2.62 9.84 4.86
CA GLY A 23 -2.65 9.46 6.27
C GLY A 23 -2.73 7.96 6.46
N VAL A 24 -3.53 7.30 5.62
CA VAL A 24 -3.68 5.85 5.69
C VAL A 24 -2.34 5.19 5.38
N MET A 25 -1.64 5.70 4.37
CA MET A 25 -0.36 5.11 3.99
C MET A 25 0.69 5.32 5.07
N ILE A 26 0.71 6.49 5.70
CA ILE A 26 1.64 6.76 6.80
C ILE A 26 1.33 5.85 7.97
N ASP A 27 0.05 5.65 8.29
CA ASP A 27 -0.32 4.77 9.40
C ASP A 27 0.10 3.34 9.13
N ARG A 28 0.00 2.90 7.88
CA ARG A 28 0.28 1.51 7.54
C ARG A 28 1.77 1.25 7.41
N PHE A 29 2.50 2.18 6.79
CA PHE A 29 3.89 1.94 6.41
C PHE A 29 4.90 2.81 7.16
N GLY A 30 4.42 3.77 7.95
CA GLY A 30 5.33 4.61 8.72
C GLY A 30 5.59 5.92 8.05
N LYS A 31 6.15 6.83 8.82
CA LYS A 31 6.34 8.20 8.36
C LYS A 31 7.40 8.35 7.30
N GLU A 32 8.23 7.33 7.15
CA GLU A 32 9.39 7.44 6.26
C GLU A 32 9.15 6.75 4.94
N ILE A 33 7.90 6.69 4.51
CA ILE A 33 7.62 6.14 3.20
C ILE A 33 8.27 7.02 2.15
N THR A 34 8.70 6.39 1.07
CA THR A 34 9.33 7.10 -0.03
C THR A 34 8.29 7.44 -1.06
N ILE A 35 8.14 8.73 -1.31
CA ILE A 35 7.24 9.21 -2.37
C ILE A 35 8.08 9.38 -3.62
N ILE A 36 7.78 8.60 -4.67
CA ILE A 36 8.59 8.63 -5.88
C ILE A 36 7.97 9.45 -6.99
N SER A 37 6.70 9.84 -6.82
CA SER A 37 6.05 10.68 -7.81
C SER A 37 4.83 11.29 -7.17
N LYS A 38 4.53 12.53 -7.55
CA LYS A 38 3.38 13.22 -7.02
C LYS A 38 2.83 14.11 -8.12
N GLU A 39 1.56 13.89 -8.45
CA GLU A 39 0.88 14.67 -9.46
C GLU A 39 -0.47 15.06 -8.92
N ASP A 40 -0.91 16.22 -9.32
CA ASP A 40 -2.23 16.72 -8.97
C ASP A 40 -2.80 16.08 -7.74
N GLU A 41 -3.67 15.10 -7.90
CA GLU A 41 -4.39 14.54 -6.78
C GLU A 41 -3.91 13.15 -6.41
N HIS A 42 -2.76 12.75 -6.93
CA HIS A 42 -2.24 11.40 -6.69
C HIS A 42 -0.78 11.44 -6.30
N PHE A 43 -0.37 10.40 -5.64
CA PHE A 43 1.05 10.21 -5.35
C PHE A 43 1.37 8.73 -5.49
N ILE A 44 2.65 8.44 -5.69
CA ILE A 44 3.13 7.07 -5.82
C ILE A 44 4.18 6.85 -4.75
N ILE A 45 4.00 5.81 -3.97
CA ILE A 45 4.98 5.43 -2.97
C ILE A 45 5.64 4.13 -3.39
N ASN A 46 6.85 3.93 -2.89
CA ASN A 46 7.60 2.73 -3.13
C ASN A 46 7.89 2.12 -1.77
N VAL A 47 7.33 0.97 -1.49
CA VAL A 47 7.45 0.33 -0.19
C VAL A 47 7.84 -1.11 -0.34
N GLN A 48 8.54 -1.61 0.67
CA GLN A 48 8.93 -3.01 0.71
C GLN A 48 7.93 -3.73 1.60
N VAL A 49 7.29 -4.73 1.06
CA VAL A 49 6.23 -5.45 1.76
C VAL A 49 6.39 -6.94 1.53
N VAL A 50 5.78 -7.71 2.42
CA VAL A 50 5.59 -9.13 2.18
C VAL A 50 4.25 -9.27 1.49
N THR A 51 4.25 -9.76 0.26
CA THR A 51 3.02 -9.87 -0.52
C THR A 51 2.27 -11.11 -0.08
N SER A 52 1.50 -10.97 0.97
CA SER A 52 0.73 -12.04 1.55
C SER A 52 -0.73 -11.84 1.19
N ARG A 53 -1.54 -12.85 1.52
CA ARG A 53 -2.97 -12.71 1.35
C ARG A 53 -3.51 -11.55 2.14
N GLN A 54 -2.97 -11.35 3.33
CA GLN A 54 -3.44 -10.26 4.18
C GLN A 54 -3.15 -8.91 3.56
N PHE A 55 -1.96 -8.78 2.97
CA PHE A 55 -1.61 -7.53 2.30
C PHE A 55 -2.55 -7.28 1.12
N LEU A 56 -2.79 -8.31 0.31
CA LEU A 56 -3.66 -8.16 -0.85
C LEU A 56 -5.09 -7.86 -0.43
N ALA A 57 -5.56 -8.51 0.62
CA ALA A 57 -6.90 -8.26 1.13
C ALA A 57 -7.02 -6.81 1.60
N TRP A 58 -5.99 -6.31 2.28
CA TRP A 58 -6.00 -4.93 2.75
C TRP A 58 -6.10 -3.96 1.58
N ILE A 59 -5.35 -4.21 0.51
CA ILE A 59 -5.40 -3.35 -0.67
C ILE A 59 -6.81 -3.36 -1.27
N ILE A 60 -7.43 -4.53 -1.35
CA ILE A 60 -8.76 -4.65 -1.94
C ILE A 60 -9.78 -3.90 -1.11
N VAL A 61 -9.74 -4.09 0.21
CA VAL A 61 -10.69 -3.41 1.09
C VAL A 61 -10.51 -1.90 0.99
N LEU A 62 -9.26 -1.46 0.99
CA LEU A 62 -8.97 -0.04 0.90
C LEU A 62 -9.54 0.55 -0.39
N LYS A 63 -9.38 -0.17 -1.49
CA LYS A 63 -9.89 0.31 -2.77
C LYS A 63 -11.41 0.40 -2.76
N LEU A 64 -12.06 -0.61 -2.18
CA LEU A 64 -13.51 -0.61 -2.12
C LEU A 64 -14.04 0.55 -1.27
N LEU A 65 -13.39 0.80 -0.14
CA LEU A 65 -13.81 1.91 0.70
C LEU A 65 -13.61 3.24 -0.01
N ASN A 66 -12.50 3.34 -0.73
CA ASN A 66 -12.20 4.57 -1.43
C ASN A 66 -13.18 4.84 -2.56
N LEU A 67 -13.67 3.79 -3.20
CA LEU A 67 -14.63 3.96 -4.27
C LEU A 67 -15.99 4.45 -3.78
N ASN A 68 -16.24 4.26 -2.50
CA ASN A 68 -17.52 4.67 -1.93
C ASN A 68 -17.49 6.09 -1.39
N LEU A 69 -16.36 6.73 -1.48
CA LEU A 69 -16.24 8.11 -1.06
C LEU A 69 -16.49 9.04 -2.23
#